data_849cc20601ecb295bd5414dae2c9affa
#
_entry.id   849cc20601ecb295bd5414dae2c9affa
#
_cell.length_a   1.000
_cell.length_b   1.000
_cell.length_c   1.000
_cell.angle_alpha   90.00
_cell.angle_beta   90.00
_cell.angle_gamma   90.00
#
_symmetry.space_group_name_H-M   'P 1'
#
loop_
_entity.id
_entity.type
_entity.pdbx_description
1 polymer ?
#
loop_
_entity_poly.entity_id
_entity_poly.type
_entity_poly.pdbx_seq_one_letter_code
_entity_poly.pdbx_strand_id
1 'polypeptide(L)'
;MGLFDNKLQTLSEQTLDAAWYKQRVISNNIANVSTPDYKAKTVNFGLVLKEEMCKCSYHTPTDNEKGNVSLKVATTYETNTNQLLNGNNVDIEKEQLDLADVQYQYSALMDQMNNNYSMIRTAISK
;
A
#
# COMPACT_ATOMS: atom_id res chain seq x y z
N MET A 1 -22.86 -17.57 -2.66
CA MET A 1 -22.22 -16.37 -3.18
C MET A 1 -22.87 -15.17 -2.51
N GLY A 2 -22.21 -14.60 -1.52
CA GLY A 2 -22.68 -13.35 -0.94
C GLY A 2 -22.50 -12.22 -1.96
N LEU A 3 -23.57 -11.50 -2.28
CA LEU A 3 -23.58 -10.35 -3.19
C LEU A 3 -22.61 -9.22 -2.73
N PHE A 4 -22.10 -9.35 -1.51
CA PHE A 4 -21.18 -8.44 -0.87
C PHE A 4 -19.97 -9.26 -0.37
N ASP A 5 -18.99 -9.45 -1.22
CA ASP A 5 -17.73 -10.04 -0.78
C ASP A 5 -16.96 -8.99 0.06
N ASN A 6 -17.32 -8.95 1.34
CA ASN A 6 -16.81 -8.01 2.32
C ASN A 6 -15.28 -8.09 2.44
N LYS A 7 -14.68 -9.24 2.04
CA LYS A 7 -13.24 -9.44 2.05
C LYS A 7 -12.51 -8.63 0.98
N LEU A 8 -13.05 -8.62 -0.26
CA LEU A 8 -12.46 -7.84 -1.35
C LEU A 8 -12.54 -6.33 -1.07
N GLN A 9 -13.65 -5.88 -0.51
CA GLN A 9 -13.83 -4.48 -0.15
C GLN A 9 -12.85 -4.07 0.96
N THR A 10 -12.75 -4.86 2.03
CA THR A 10 -11.82 -4.62 3.12
C THR A 10 -10.36 -4.64 2.63
N LEU A 11 -10.01 -5.57 1.73
CA LEU A 11 -8.68 -5.63 1.13
C LEU A 11 -8.39 -4.37 0.30
N SER A 12 -9.35 -3.87 -0.47
CA SER A 12 -9.19 -2.66 -1.26
C SER A 12 -8.99 -1.42 -0.38
N GLU A 13 -9.75 -1.30 0.71
CA GLU A 13 -9.61 -0.23 1.69
C GLU A 13 -8.21 -0.25 2.35
N GLN A 14 -7.75 -1.42 2.77
CA GLN A 14 -6.42 -1.58 3.37
C GLN A 14 -5.29 -1.30 2.37
N THR A 15 -5.51 -1.64 1.10
CA THR A 15 -4.56 -1.34 0.02
C THR A 15 -4.43 0.17 -0.20
N LEU A 16 -5.54 0.90 -0.14
CA LEU A 16 -5.54 2.36 -0.20
C LEU A 16 -4.81 3.00 0.99
N ASP A 17 -5.07 2.51 2.20
CA ASP A 17 -4.38 2.98 3.41
C ASP A 17 -2.86 2.74 3.33
N ALA A 18 -2.46 1.60 2.82
CA ALA A 18 -1.05 1.27 2.63
C ALA A 18 -0.39 2.12 1.54
N ALA A 19 -1.07 2.42 0.44
CA ALA A 19 -0.59 3.32 -0.60
C ALA A 19 -0.41 4.76 -0.05
N TRP A 20 -1.38 5.23 0.73
CA TRP A 20 -1.29 6.52 1.39
C TRP A 20 -0.13 6.58 2.40
N TYR A 21 0.07 5.50 3.16
CA TYR A 21 1.21 5.41 4.08
C TYR A 21 2.54 5.43 3.34
N LYS A 22 2.66 4.70 2.22
CA LYS A 22 3.86 4.72 1.37
C LYS A 22 4.14 6.13 0.83
N GLN A 23 3.12 6.84 0.37
CA GLN A 23 3.24 8.22 -0.08
C GLN A 23 3.80 9.15 1.01
N ARG A 24 3.34 8.99 2.26
CA ARG A 24 3.85 9.76 3.40
C ARG A 24 5.33 9.47 3.67
N VAL A 25 5.75 8.21 3.60
CA VAL A 25 7.16 7.83 3.82
C VAL A 25 8.05 8.44 2.74
N ILE A 26 7.67 8.36 1.47
CA ILE A 26 8.39 8.98 0.36
C ILE A 26 8.48 10.50 0.53
N SER A 27 7.38 11.16 0.88
CA SER A 27 7.36 12.61 1.14
C SER A 27 8.30 13.00 2.30
N ASN A 28 8.38 12.17 3.34
CA ASN A 28 9.33 12.37 4.44
C ASN A 28 10.79 12.20 3.99
N ASN A 29 11.09 11.25 3.11
CA ASN A 29 12.42 11.08 2.53
C ASN A 29 12.82 12.33 1.73
N ILE A 30 11.94 12.81 0.85
CA ILE A 30 12.17 14.02 0.05
C ILE A 30 12.40 15.25 0.95
N ALA A 31 11.59 15.42 1.99
CA ALA A 31 11.73 16.54 2.92
C ALA A 31 13.07 16.53 3.67
N ASN A 32 13.67 15.35 3.85
CA ASN A 32 14.91 15.17 4.59
C ASN A 32 16.15 14.96 3.70
N VAL A 33 16.05 15.24 2.40
CA VAL A 33 17.18 15.10 1.46
C VAL A 33 18.41 15.90 1.86
N SER A 34 18.23 17.04 2.50
CA SER A 34 19.33 17.90 2.98
C SER A 34 19.71 17.67 4.45
N THR A 35 19.05 16.73 5.14
CA THR A 35 19.34 16.44 6.55
C THR A 35 20.55 15.52 6.66
N PRO A 36 21.62 15.92 7.38
CA PRO A 36 22.80 15.08 7.59
C PRO A 36 22.41 13.78 8.30
N ASP A 37 23.11 12.69 7.96
CA ASP A 37 22.94 11.35 8.56
C ASP A 37 21.53 10.75 8.48
N TYR A 38 20.64 11.32 7.67
CA TYR A 38 19.32 10.76 7.45
C TYR A 38 19.39 9.47 6.63
N LYS A 39 18.64 8.45 7.06
CA LYS A 39 18.50 7.18 6.35
C LYS A 39 17.13 7.07 5.73
N ALA A 40 17.10 6.87 4.41
CA ALA A 40 15.87 6.67 3.66
C ALA A 40 15.05 5.51 4.23
N LYS A 41 13.75 5.70 4.32
CA LYS A 41 12.79 4.68 4.75
C LYS A 41 12.09 4.11 3.53
N THR A 42 11.96 2.80 3.46
CA THR A 42 11.28 2.12 2.37
C THR A 42 10.12 1.31 2.89
N VAL A 43 9.02 1.31 2.16
CA VAL A 43 7.83 0.51 2.44
C VAL A 43 7.71 -0.57 1.36
N ASN A 44 7.88 -1.83 1.75
CA ASN A 44 7.74 -2.95 0.84
C ASN A 44 6.29 -3.47 0.81
N PHE A 45 5.49 -2.82 -0.01
CA PHE A 45 4.06 -3.11 -0.14
C PHE A 45 3.77 -4.42 -0.87
N GLY A 46 4.54 -4.75 -1.90
CA GLY A 46 4.28 -5.91 -2.76
C GLY A 46 4.42 -7.26 -2.05
N LEU A 47 5.33 -7.37 -1.09
CA LEU A 47 5.51 -8.60 -0.31
C LEU A 47 4.34 -8.83 0.66
N VAL A 48 3.88 -7.78 1.32
CA VAL A 48 2.78 -7.85 2.28
C VAL A 48 1.47 -8.22 1.59
N LEU A 49 1.17 -7.59 0.44
CA LEU A 49 -0.01 -7.90 -0.35
C LEU A 49 0.01 -9.35 -0.87
N LYS A 50 1.15 -9.82 -1.37
CA LYS A 50 1.32 -11.19 -1.85
C LYS A 50 1.12 -12.21 -0.74
N GLU A 51 1.62 -11.95 0.45
CA GLU A 51 1.49 -12.83 1.62
C GLU A 51 0.02 -12.97 2.06
N GLU A 52 -0.71 -11.86 2.12
CA GLU A 52 -2.14 -11.87 2.48
C GLU A 52 -3.02 -12.49 1.39
N MET A 53 -2.72 -12.25 0.11
CA MET A 53 -3.42 -12.93 -1.00
C MET A 53 -3.18 -14.44 -1.00
N CYS A 54 -1.97 -14.90 -0.67
CA CYS A 54 -1.68 -16.32 -0.54
C CYS A 54 -2.49 -16.97 0.59
N LYS A 55 -2.61 -16.31 1.73
CA LYS A 55 -3.43 -16.80 2.86
C LYS A 55 -4.91 -16.91 2.47
N CYS A 56 -5.42 -16.00 1.67
CA CYS A 56 -6.81 -16.06 1.17
C CYS A 56 -7.05 -17.19 0.17
N SER A 57 -6.03 -17.65 -0.56
CA SER A 57 -6.18 -18.64 -1.63
C SER A 57 -6.18 -20.11 -1.13
N TYR A 58 -5.64 -20.38 0.05
CA TYR A 58 -5.45 -21.75 0.55
C TYR A 58 -6.33 -22.14 1.74
N HIS A 59 -7.13 -21.23 2.28
CA HIS A 59 -7.98 -21.52 3.42
C HIS A 59 -9.43 -21.72 2.97
N THR A 60 -9.89 -22.97 2.96
CA THR A 60 -11.33 -23.28 3.00
C THR A 60 -11.85 -22.74 4.35
N PRO A 61 -12.83 -21.83 4.35
CA PRO A 61 -13.31 -21.26 5.60
C PRO A 61 -13.99 -22.33 6.43
N THR A 62 -13.37 -22.74 7.51
CA THR A 62 -14.11 -23.32 8.64
C THR A 62 -14.83 -22.17 9.33
N ASP A 63 -16.12 -22.33 9.57
CA ASP A 63 -17.14 -21.33 9.92
C ASP A 63 -16.86 -20.44 11.17
N ASN A 64 -15.70 -20.49 11.76
CA ASN A 64 -15.38 -19.75 12.99
C ASN A 64 -14.24 -18.72 12.89
N GLU A 65 -13.61 -18.58 11.73
CA GLU A 65 -12.64 -17.50 11.52
C GLU A 65 -13.26 -16.37 10.69
N LYS A 66 -13.79 -15.37 11.37
CA LYS A 66 -13.92 -14.03 10.81
C LYS A 66 -12.49 -13.56 10.55
N GLY A 67 -11.91 -14.01 9.43
CA GLY A 67 -10.57 -13.65 9.00
C GLY A 67 -10.52 -12.15 8.77
N ASN A 68 -10.07 -11.44 9.78
CA ASN A 68 -9.75 -10.03 9.69
C ASN A 68 -8.48 -9.95 8.85
N VAL A 69 -8.61 -9.67 7.56
CA VAL A 69 -7.47 -9.42 6.67
C VAL A 69 -6.86 -8.12 7.17
N SER A 70 -5.72 -8.20 7.83
CA SER A 70 -4.99 -7.04 8.33
C SER A 70 -3.67 -6.92 7.58
N LEU A 71 -3.57 -5.93 6.71
CA LEU A 71 -2.33 -5.58 6.05
C LEU A 71 -1.38 -4.91 7.05
N LYS A 72 -0.30 -5.59 7.41
CA LYS A 72 0.78 -5.01 8.21
C LYS A 72 1.80 -4.38 7.27
N VAL A 73 1.83 -3.06 7.25
CA VAL A 73 2.84 -2.31 6.50
C VAL A 73 4.13 -2.28 7.31
N ALA A 74 5.17 -2.95 6.81
CA ALA A 74 6.50 -2.91 7.41
C ALA A 74 7.34 -1.80 6.76
N THR A 75 7.89 -0.91 7.59
CA THR A 75 8.84 0.10 7.16
C THR A 75 10.25 -0.40 7.43
N THR A 76 11.09 -0.47 6.40
CA THR A 76 12.50 -0.83 6.52
C THR A 76 13.38 0.37 6.22
N TYR A 77 14.57 0.42 6.83
CA TYR A 77 15.57 1.44 6.51
C TYR A 77 16.50 0.90 5.41
N GLU A 78 16.75 1.69 4.39
CA GLU A 78 17.77 1.34 3.39
C GLU A 78 19.15 1.54 3.99
N THR A 79 19.87 0.43 4.21
CA THR A 79 21.22 0.46 4.79
C THR A 79 22.33 0.36 3.75
N ASN A 80 22.03 -0.05 2.51
CA ASN A 80 23.02 -0.44 1.49
C ASN A 80 23.11 0.49 0.27
N THR A 81 22.56 1.70 0.35
CA THR A 81 22.65 2.66 -0.75
C THR A 81 23.88 3.56 -0.61
N ASN A 82 24.39 4.05 -1.74
CA ASN A 82 25.50 4.99 -1.79
C ASN A 82 25.21 6.20 -0.89
N GLN A 83 26.02 6.39 0.12
CA GLN A 83 25.88 7.53 1.02
C GLN A 83 26.51 8.75 0.35
N LEU A 84 25.81 9.88 0.40
CA LEU A 84 26.42 11.18 0.14
C LEU A 84 27.49 11.48 1.19
N LEU A 85 28.39 12.43 0.90
CA LEU A 85 29.47 12.83 1.81
C LEU A 85 29.00 13.27 3.21
N ASN A 86 27.73 13.63 3.33
CA ASN A 86 27.05 13.99 4.59
C ASN A 86 26.33 12.82 5.29
N GLY A 87 26.55 11.58 4.86
CA GLY A 87 25.92 10.39 5.47
C GLY A 87 24.47 10.13 5.07
N ASN A 88 23.85 11.02 4.31
CA ASN A 88 22.49 10.85 3.78
C ASN A 88 22.47 9.88 2.59
N ASN A 89 21.43 9.07 2.44
CA ASN A 89 21.29 8.12 1.34
C ASN A 89 19.97 8.30 0.55
N VAL A 90 19.32 9.46 0.67
CA VAL A 90 18.11 9.79 -0.09
C VAL A 90 18.49 10.18 -1.51
N ASP A 91 17.95 9.47 -2.50
CA ASP A 91 18.03 9.83 -3.93
C ASP A 91 16.72 10.51 -4.33
N ILE A 92 16.79 11.81 -4.57
CA ILE A 92 15.61 12.62 -4.87
C ILE A 92 14.93 12.23 -6.19
N GLU A 93 15.70 11.81 -7.20
CA GLU A 93 15.14 11.40 -8.50
C GLU A 93 14.35 10.10 -8.35
N LYS A 94 14.92 9.15 -7.63
CA LYS A 94 14.26 7.88 -7.30
C LYS A 94 12.98 8.12 -6.49
N GLU A 95 13.06 8.93 -5.43
CA GLU A 95 11.90 9.21 -4.57
C GLU A 95 10.77 9.93 -5.32
N GLN A 96 11.09 10.82 -6.27
CA GLN A 96 10.08 11.48 -7.09
C GLN A 96 9.40 10.52 -8.07
N LEU A 97 10.14 9.57 -8.66
CA LEU A 97 9.56 8.51 -9.49
C LEU A 97 8.66 7.60 -8.66
N ASP A 98 9.13 7.16 -7.49
CA ASP A 98 8.35 6.34 -6.57
C ASP A 98 7.08 7.05 -6.09
N LEU A 99 7.14 8.36 -5.90
CA LEU A 99 5.97 9.18 -5.55
C LEU A 99 4.94 9.18 -6.68
N ALA A 100 5.38 9.39 -7.92
CA ALA A 100 4.50 9.37 -9.09
C ALA A 100 3.83 8.00 -9.26
N ASP A 101 4.59 6.91 -9.14
CA ASP A 101 4.07 5.55 -9.22
C ASP A 101 3.00 5.27 -8.16
N VAL A 102 3.23 5.67 -6.92
CA VAL A 102 2.25 5.50 -5.83
C VAL A 102 0.99 6.32 -6.08
N GLN A 103 1.12 7.54 -6.61
CA GLN A 103 -0.04 8.36 -6.96
C GLN A 103 -0.88 7.73 -8.08
N TYR A 104 -0.25 7.14 -9.09
CA TYR A 104 -0.94 6.38 -10.14
C TYR A 104 -1.67 5.16 -9.57
N GLN A 105 -0.98 4.39 -8.72
CA GLN A 105 -1.59 3.23 -8.05
C GLN A 105 -2.79 3.63 -7.20
N TYR A 106 -2.67 4.71 -6.43
CA TYR A 106 -3.76 5.23 -5.61
C TYR A 106 -4.97 5.65 -6.44
N SER A 107 -4.76 6.40 -7.53
CA SER A 107 -5.87 6.82 -8.39
C SER A 107 -6.55 5.63 -9.07
N ALA A 108 -5.81 4.64 -9.55
CA ALA A 108 -6.36 3.43 -10.15
C ALA A 108 -7.20 2.62 -9.14
N LEU A 109 -6.74 2.49 -7.89
CA LEU A 109 -7.49 1.83 -6.82
C LEU A 109 -8.77 2.59 -6.47
N MET A 110 -8.73 3.92 -6.43
CA MET A 110 -9.91 4.75 -6.20
C MET A 110 -10.95 4.58 -7.31
N ASP A 111 -10.53 4.55 -8.56
CA ASP A 111 -11.43 4.31 -9.70
C ASP A 111 -12.06 2.91 -9.64
N GLN A 112 -11.27 1.91 -9.28
CA GLN A 112 -11.77 0.54 -9.06
C GLN A 112 -12.83 0.50 -7.97
N MET A 113 -12.58 1.15 -6.82
CA MET A 113 -13.56 1.21 -5.73
C MET A 113 -14.83 1.95 -6.14
N ASN A 114 -14.71 3.08 -6.81
CA ASN A 114 -15.86 3.84 -7.30
C ASN A 114 -16.71 3.01 -8.27
N ASN A 115 -16.09 2.24 -9.14
CA ASN A 115 -16.78 1.32 -10.05
C ASN A 115 -17.52 0.23 -9.27
N ASN A 116 -16.89 -0.37 -8.26
CA ASN A 116 -17.51 -1.37 -7.42
C ASN A 116 -18.74 -0.81 -6.68
N TYR A 117 -18.61 0.37 -6.06
CA TYR A 117 -19.73 1.03 -5.40
C TYR A 117 -20.86 1.43 -6.36
N SER A 118 -20.52 1.86 -7.57
CA SER A 118 -21.51 2.17 -8.61
C SER A 118 -22.31 0.94 -9.02
N MET A 119 -21.65 -0.22 -9.19
CA MET A 119 -22.31 -1.50 -9.47
C MET A 119 -23.26 -1.91 -8.35
N ILE A 120 -22.81 -1.81 -7.09
CA ILE A 120 -23.64 -2.12 -5.92
C ILE A 120 -24.85 -1.17 -5.87
N ARG A 121 -24.65 0.13 -6.07
CA ARG A 121 -25.73 1.12 -6.09
C ARG A 121 -26.75 0.83 -7.18
N THR A 122 -26.31 0.45 -8.37
CA THR A 122 -27.20 0.08 -9.48
C THR A 122 -28.00 -1.18 -9.16
N ALA A 123 -27.41 -2.16 -8.48
CA ALA A 123 -28.10 -3.38 -8.09
C ALA A 123 -29.18 -3.14 -7.02
N ILE A 124 -28.98 -2.15 -6.14
CA ILE A 124 -29.94 -1.81 -5.06
C ILE A 124 -31.05 -0.87 -5.57
N SER A 125 -30.78 -0.04 -6.58
CA SER A 125 -31.73 0.96 -7.08
C SER A 125 -32.78 0.40 -8.06
N LYS A 126 -32.80 -0.91 -8.28
CA LYS A 126 -33.91 -1.65 -8.94
C LYS A 126 -34.82 -2.23 -7.88
#